data_2ab1c4683cc57146dde118c9d9da5be1
#
_entry.id   2ab1c4683cc57146dde118c9d9da5be1
#
_cell.length_a   1.000
_cell.length_b   1.000
_cell.length_c   1.000
_cell.angle_alpha   90.00
_cell.angle_beta   90.00
_cell.angle_gamma   90.00
#
_symmetry.space_group_name_H-M   'P 1'
#
loop_
_entity.id
_entity.type
_entity.pdbx_description
1 polymer ?
#
loop_
_entity_poly.entity_id
_entity_poly.type
_entity_poly.pdbx_seq_one_letter_code
_entity_poly.pdbx_strand_id
1 'polypeptide(L)'
;MAMKIDVAAIMRQRIPGIFRLMPRPLVRWVENQICQDRLNELLELGDGLEGADFADSLLENLSITYTVSGVPVDPSRRRVIFASNHPLGGLDGVVLCSMLRRLYGDGEMKFIVNDLLTYVEPLRPVFLGVNKHGSQSREAAEAIDKAFEGNMPMVMFPAGLCSRMGDDGTIRDLGCHNMILNKEIL
;
A
#
# COMPACT_ATOMS: atom_id res chain seq x y z
N MET A 1 20.16 -7.92 -8.03
CA MET A 1 19.71 -9.20 -7.45
C MET A 1 18.26 -8.95 -7.05
N ALA A 2 17.32 -9.51 -7.80
CA ALA A 2 15.90 -9.26 -7.57
C ALA A 2 15.54 -9.58 -6.12
N MET A 3 14.90 -8.66 -5.47
CA MET A 3 14.46 -8.82 -4.10
C MET A 3 13.28 -9.79 -4.03
N LYS A 4 13.32 -10.70 -3.07
CA LYS A 4 12.24 -11.66 -2.83
C LYS A 4 11.60 -11.40 -1.47
N ILE A 5 10.29 -11.32 -1.46
CA ILE A 5 9.52 -11.33 -0.22
C ILE A 5 9.48 -12.74 0.31
N ASP A 6 9.97 -12.92 1.52
CA ASP A 6 9.89 -14.17 2.29
C ASP A 6 9.00 -13.94 3.52
N VAL A 7 7.75 -14.36 3.39
CA VAL A 7 6.73 -14.21 4.45
C VAL A 7 7.15 -14.96 5.71
N ALA A 8 7.77 -16.13 5.56
CA ALA A 8 8.24 -16.92 6.72
C ALA A 8 9.36 -16.16 7.46
N ALA A 9 10.28 -15.50 6.74
CA ALA A 9 11.32 -14.67 7.35
C ALA A 9 10.72 -13.45 8.07
N ILE A 10 9.77 -12.77 7.47
CA ILE A 10 9.07 -11.63 8.07
C ILE A 10 8.32 -12.07 9.35
N MET A 11 7.61 -13.20 9.31
CA MET A 11 6.90 -13.73 10.46
C MET A 11 7.88 -14.11 11.59
N ARG A 12 9.02 -14.72 11.24
CA ARG A 12 10.07 -15.08 12.20
C ARG A 12 10.61 -13.84 12.92
N GLN A 13 10.76 -12.74 12.21
CA GLN A 13 11.26 -11.48 12.77
C GLN A 13 10.21 -10.77 13.64
N ARG A 14 8.95 -10.73 13.20
CA ARG A 14 7.89 -9.95 13.84
C ARG A 14 7.21 -10.67 15.01
N ILE A 15 7.04 -11.98 14.91
CA ILE A 15 6.33 -12.82 15.90
C ILE A 15 7.12 -14.10 16.23
N PRO A 16 8.38 -13.99 16.68
CA PRO A 16 9.27 -15.15 16.83
C PRO A 16 8.70 -16.23 17.75
N GLY A 17 8.02 -15.84 18.83
CA GLY A 17 7.41 -16.78 19.78
C GLY A 17 6.29 -17.62 19.15
N ILE A 18 5.41 -16.98 18.40
CA ILE A 18 4.29 -17.65 17.71
C ILE A 18 4.81 -18.48 16.55
N PHE A 19 5.73 -17.91 15.75
CA PHE A 19 6.29 -18.58 14.58
C PHE A 19 6.97 -19.90 14.94
N ARG A 20 7.67 -19.96 16.10
CA ARG A 20 8.32 -21.20 16.58
C ARG A 20 7.35 -22.35 16.83
N LEU A 21 6.10 -22.04 17.17
CA LEU A 21 5.03 -23.00 17.42
C LEU A 21 4.19 -23.32 16.19
N MET A 22 4.40 -22.57 15.10
CA MET A 22 3.58 -22.65 13.90
C MET A 22 3.99 -23.85 13.04
N PRO A 23 3.06 -24.77 12.73
CA PRO A 23 3.36 -25.90 11.85
C PRO A 23 3.60 -25.43 10.42
N ARG A 24 4.52 -26.08 9.72
CA ARG A 24 4.87 -25.76 8.31
C ARG A 24 3.67 -25.63 7.37
N PRO A 25 2.62 -26.48 7.45
CA PRO A 25 1.45 -26.33 6.59
C PRO A 25 0.72 -25.00 6.78
N LEU A 26 0.70 -24.47 8.02
CA LEU A 26 0.07 -23.17 8.30
C LEU A 26 0.88 -22.01 7.73
N VAL A 27 2.21 -22.07 7.83
CA VAL A 27 3.10 -21.08 7.19
C VAL A 27 2.86 -21.06 5.68
N ARG A 28 2.85 -22.24 5.05
CA ARG A 28 2.58 -22.38 3.61
C ARG A 28 1.19 -21.89 3.21
N TRP A 29 0.19 -22.10 4.07
CA TRP A 29 -1.14 -21.55 3.85
C TRP A 29 -1.12 -20.00 3.87
N VAL A 30 -0.39 -19.37 4.78
CA VAL A 30 -0.22 -17.91 4.82
C VAL A 30 0.50 -17.41 3.58
N GLU A 31 1.59 -18.05 3.15
CA GLU A 31 2.32 -17.75 1.92
C GLU A 31 1.40 -17.78 0.70
N ASN A 32 0.54 -18.80 0.60
CA ASN A 32 -0.45 -18.93 -0.46
C ASN A 32 -1.55 -17.86 -0.39
N GLN A 33 -2.01 -17.47 0.82
CA GLN A 33 -3.00 -16.41 0.96
C GLN A 33 -2.50 -15.04 0.50
N ILE A 34 -1.19 -14.81 0.61
CA ILE A 34 -0.52 -13.58 0.18
C ILE A 34 -0.08 -13.69 -1.29
N CYS A 35 -0.26 -14.86 -1.91
CA CYS A 35 0.23 -15.15 -3.26
C CYS A 35 1.72 -14.82 -3.42
N GLN A 36 2.54 -15.24 -2.45
CA GLN A 36 3.96 -14.88 -2.36
C GLN A 36 4.74 -15.14 -3.65
N ASP A 37 4.52 -16.29 -4.28
CA ASP A 37 5.22 -16.63 -5.52
C ASP A 37 4.87 -15.65 -6.64
N ARG A 38 3.59 -15.32 -6.79
CA ARG A 38 3.14 -14.36 -7.80
C ARG A 38 3.67 -12.95 -7.53
N LEU A 39 3.70 -12.56 -6.25
CA LEU A 39 4.27 -11.28 -5.85
C LEU A 39 5.76 -11.21 -6.16
N ASN A 40 6.50 -12.29 -5.92
CA ASN A 40 7.92 -12.37 -6.25
C ASN A 40 8.19 -12.35 -7.76
N GLU A 41 7.35 -13.00 -8.56
CA GLU A 41 7.41 -12.88 -10.02
C GLU A 41 7.25 -11.42 -10.48
N LEU A 42 6.28 -10.70 -9.91
CA LEU A 42 6.04 -9.29 -10.23
C LEU A 42 7.21 -8.39 -9.80
N LEU A 43 7.83 -8.70 -8.65
CA LEU A 43 9.03 -7.99 -8.20
C LEU A 43 10.22 -8.23 -9.13
N GLU A 44 10.38 -9.47 -9.64
CA GLU A 44 11.43 -9.78 -10.62
C GLU A 44 11.22 -9.06 -11.95
N LEU A 45 9.97 -8.93 -12.42
CA LEU A 45 9.64 -8.21 -13.66
C LEU A 45 9.93 -6.70 -13.56
N GLY A 46 9.83 -6.13 -12.37
CA GLY A 46 10.14 -4.72 -12.09
C GLY A 46 11.53 -4.50 -11.48
N ASP A 47 12.48 -5.44 -11.63
CA ASP A 47 13.81 -5.32 -11.02
C ASP A 47 14.52 -4.03 -11.50
N GLY A 48 15.00 -3.25 -10.55
CA GLY A 48 15.66 -1.96 -10.79
C GLY A 48 14.72 -0.77 -10.98
N LEU A 49 13.39 -0.97 -10.92
CA LEU A 49 12.41 0.10 -10.95
C LEU A 49 11.93 0.44 -9.54
N GLU A 50 11.61 1.72 -9.31
CA GLU A 50 11.12 2.19 -8.02
C GLU A 50 9.91 3.13 -8.18
N GLY A 51 9.12 3.26 -7.10
CA GLY A 51 8.01 4.19 -7.00
C GLY A 51 6.99 4.02 -8.13
N ALA A 52 6.75 5.08 -8.86
CA ALA A 52 5.75 5.08 -9.92
C ALA A 52 6.19 4.32 -11.18
N ASP A 53 7.50 4.24 -11.46
CA ASP A 53 8.01 3.42 -12.57
C ASP A 53 7.72 1.94 -12.35
N PHE A 54 7.91 1.48 -11.11
CA PHE A 54 7.56 0.12 -10.73
C PHE A 54 6.04 -0.12 -10.83
N ALA A 55 5.21 0.85 -10.39
CA ALA A 55 3.77 0.74 -10.50
C ALA A 55 3.29 0.65 -11.96
N ASP A 56 3.84 1.48 -12.85
CA ASP A 56 3.51 1.43 -14.29
C ASP A 56 3.94 0.10 -14.92
N SER A 57 5.14 -0.40 -14.60
CA SER A 57 5.61 -1.71 -15.03
C SER A 57 4.69 -2.84 -14.58
N LEU A 58 4.19 -2.81 -13.35
CA LEU A 58 3.22 -3.80 -12.87
C LEU A 58 1.93 -3.78 -13.69
N LEU A 59 1.38 -2.59 -13.97
CA LEU A 59 0.15 -2.46 -14.77
C LEU A 59 0.35 -3.01 -16.18
N GLU A 60 1.48 -2.72 -16.82
CA GLU A 60 1.83 -3.22 -18.14
C GLU A 60 1.95 -4.75 -18.14
N ASN A 61 2.74 -5.33 -17.22
CA ASN A 61 2.94 -6.77 -17.11
C ASN A 61 1.66 -7.55 -16.79
N LEU A 62 0.74 -6.93 -16.05
CA LEU A 62 -0.57 -7.51 -15.76
C LEU A 62 -1.62 -7.21 -16.84
N SER A 63 -1.25 -6.46 -17.90
CA SER A 63 -2.16 -6.01 -18.96
C SER A 63 -3.39 -5.25 -18.39
N ILE A 64 -3.17 -4.46 -17.33
CA ILE A 64 -4.22 -3.71 -16.66
C ILE A 64 -4.26 -2.31 -17.24
N THR A 65 -5.46 -1.92 -17.68
CA THR A 65 -5.77 -0.56 -18.10
C THR A 65 -6.81 0.04 -17.17
N TYR A 66 -6.76 1.35 -16.98
CA TYR A 66 -7.74 2.08 -16.19
C TYR A 66 -8.18 3.35 -16.89
N THR A 67 -9.38 3.80 -16.56
CA THR A 67 -9.92 5.09 -17.02
C THR A 67 -10.23 5.96 -15.82
N VAL A 68 -9.97 7.26 -15.94
CA VAL A 68 -10.30 8.25 -14.92
C VAL A 68 -11.50 9.06 -15.40
N SER A 69 -12.55 9.13 -14.58
CA SER A 69 -13.74 9.92 -14.86
C SER A 69 -14.13 10.74 -13.62
N GLY A 70 -14.81 11.83 -13.82
CA GLY A 70 -15.27 12.70 -12.74
C GLY A 70 -14.77 14.14 -12.88
N VAL A 71 -14.77 14.86 -11.77
CA VAL A 71 -14.27 16.25 -11.76
C VAL A 71 -12.75 16.24 -11.84
N PRO A 72 -12.14 16.96 -12.80
CA PRO A 72 -10.69 17.04 -12.89
C PRO A 72 -10.07 17.62 -11.61
N VAL A 73 -9.00 17.00 -11.16
CA VAL A 73 -8.19 17.53 -10.06
C VAL A 73 -7.24 18.58 -10.65
N ASP A 74 -7.17 19.74 -10.01
CA ASP A 74 -6.21 20.79 -10.38
C ASP A 74 -4.80 20.38 -9.94
N PRO A 75 -3.85 20.09 -10.87
CA PRO A 75 -2.51 19.65 -10.54
C PRO A 75 -1.66 20.73 -9.84
N SER A 76 -2.09 22.00 -9.87
CA SER A 76 -1.42 23.08 -9.14
C SER A 76 -1.64 22.98 -7.62
N ARG A 77 -2.70 22.32 -7.21
CA ARG A 77 -2.97 22.01 -5.80
C ARG A 77 -2.16 20.80 -5.37
N ARG A 78 -1.02 21.05 -4.77
CA ARG A 78 -0.12 19.99 -4.35
C ARG A 78 -0.45 19.43 -2.97
N ARG A 79 -0.90 20.26 -2.04
CA ARG A 79 -1.31 19.85 -0.69
C ARG A 79 -2.73 19.31 -0.72
N VAL A 80 -2.87 18.06 -1.18
CA VAL A 80 -4.15 17.37 -1.38
C VAL A 80 -4.08 15.99 -0.74
N ILE A 81 -5.20 15.57 -0.14
CA ILE A 81 -5.37 14.21 0.37
C ILE A 81 -6.35 13.47 -0.53
N PHE A 82 -5.91 12.38 -1.13
CA PHE A 82 -6.74 11.44 -1.86
C PHE A 82 -7.19 10.34 -0.91
N ALA A 83 -8.46 10.37 -0.54
CA ALA A 83 -9.10 9.31 0.22
C ALA A 83 -9.81 8.36 -0.74
N SER A 84 -9.45 7.08 -0.73
CA SER A 84 -10.00 6.07 -1.62
C SER A 84 -10.59 4.89 -0.85
N ASN A 85 -11.62 4.26 -1.41
CA ASN A 85 -11.99 2.91 -1.06
C ASN A 85 -10.93 1.92 -1.55
N HIS A 86 -11.00 0.66 -1.12
CA HIS A 86 -9.93 -0.31 -1.34
C HIS A 86 -10.49 -1.68 -1.79
N PRO A 87 -11.25 -1.72 -2.89
CA PRO A 87 -11.93 -2.94 -3.34
C PRO A 87 -11.00 -4.01 -3.89
N LEU A 88 -9.91 -3.61 -4.54
CA LEU A 88 -8.98 -4.53 -5.24
C LEU A 88 -7.67 -4.75 -4.49
N GLY A 89 -7.55 -4.24 -3.26
CA GLY A 89 -6.34 -4.41 -2.46
C GLY A 89 -5.13 -3.68 -3.04
N GLY A 90 -3.98 -4.35 -3.10
CA GLY A 90 -2.73 -3.71 -3.56
C GLY A 90 -2.82 -3.05 -4.93
N LEU A 91 -3.72 -3.55 -5.80
CA LEU A 91 -3.91 -3.01 -7.14
C LEU A 91 -4.45 -1.57 -7.12
N ASP A 92 -5.33 -1.21 -6.17
CA ASP A 92 -5.82 0.17 -6.04
C ASP A 92 -4.66 1.14 -5.78
N GLY A 93 -3.71 0.73 -4.92
CA GLY A 93 -2.51 1.52 -4.65
C GLY A 93 -1.63 1.69 -5.89
N VAL A 94 -1.45 0.63 -6.67
CA VAL A 94 -0.65 0.66 -7.91
C VAL A 94 -1.30 1.57 -8.96
N VAL A 95 -2.61 1.45 -9.17
CA VAL A 95 -3.36 2.30 -10.11
C VAL A 95 -3.31 3.77 -9.68
N LEU A 96 -3.52 4.06 -8.39
CA LEU A 96 -3.44 5.42 -7.88
C LEU A 96 -2.02 6.00 -8.00
N CYS A 97 -0.98 5.18 -7.80
CA CYS A 97 0.41 5.60 -7.98
C CYS A 97 0.68 6.03 -9.42
N SER A 98 0.30 5.20 -10.39
CA SER A 98 0.39 5.52 -11.82
C SER A 98 -0.42 6.76 -12.21
N MET A 99 -1.67 6.86 -11.72
CA MET A 99 -2.53 8.00 -11.99
C MET A 99 -1.95 9.32 -11.46
N LEU A 100 -1.48 9.31 -10.21
CA LEU A 100 -0.93 10.51 -9.57
C LEU A 100 0.39 10.94 -10.19
N ARG A 101 1.21 10.00 -10.64
CA ARG A 101 2.41 10.30 -11.44
C ARG A 101 2.07 11.15 -12.66
N ARG A 102 1.01 10.78 -13.39
CA ARG A 102 0.58 11.53 -14.59
C ARG A 102 0.08 12.93 -14.25
N LEU A 103 -0.45 13.14 -13.04
CA LEU A 103 -0.94 14.43 -12.59
C LEU A 103 0.15 15.33 -12.00
N TYR A 104 1.07 14.76 -11.21
CA TYR A 104 1.99 15.52 -10.35
C TYR A 104 3.47 15.31 -10.67
N GLY A 105 3.80 14.33 -11.52
CA GLY A 105 5.18 13.97 -11.85
C GLY A 105 5.76 12.89 -10.92
N ASP A 106 7.03 12.54 -11.15
CA ASP A 106 7.70 11.45 -10.48
C ASP A 106 8.03 11.76 -9.02
N GLY A 107 7.73 10.81 -8.14
CA GLY A 107 8.14 10.83 -6.74
C GLY A 107 7.43 11.84 -5.83
N GLU A 108 6.49 12.61 -6.36
CA GLU A 108 5.83 13.69 -5.63
C GLU A 108 4.51 13.26 -4.98
N MET A 109 4.49 12.09 -4.35
CA MET A 109 3.32 11.58 -3.63
C MET A 109 3.73 10.68 -2.48
N LYS A 110 2.87 10.56 -1.46
CA LYS A 110 3.05 9.61 -0.36
C LYS A 110 1.76 8.86 -0.07
N PHE A 111 1.90 7.56 0.14
CA PHE A 111 0.82 6.66 0.54
C PHE A 111 0.96 6.31 2.00
N ILE A 112 -0.07 6.56 2.80
CA ILE A 112 -0.15 6.06 4.17
C ILE A 112 -0.57 4.59 4.09
N VAL A 113 0.32 3.70 4.47
CA VAL A 113 0.14 2.25 4.34
C VAL A 113 0.45 1.53 5.66
N ASN A 114 -0.01 0.29 5.78
CA ASN A 114 0.44 -0.57 6.85
C ASN A 114 1.97 -0.76 6.77
N ASP A 115 2.65 -0.73 7.92
CA ASP A 115 4.10 -0.87 8.01
C ASP A 115 4.65 -2.16 7.36
N LEU A 116 3.84 -3.21 7.25
CA LEU A 116 4.20 -4.43 6.52
C LEU A 116 4.40 -4.19 5.02
N LEU A 117 3.72 -3.20 4.43
CA LEU A 117 3.88 -2.89 3.01
C LEU A 117 5.20 -2.19 2.70
N THR A 118 5.87 -1.63 3.70
CA THR A 118 7.21 -1.05 3.51
C THR A 118 8.30 -2.09 3.21
N TYR A 119 7.99 -3.38 3.33
CA TYR A 119 8.84 -4.47 2.86
C TYR A 119 8.80 -4.67 1.34
N VAL A 120 7.85 -4.04 0.64
CA VAL A 120 7.85 -3.97 -0.82
C VAL A 120 8.80 -2.85 -1.21
N GLU A 121 10.11 -3.17 -1.27
CA GLU A 121 11.18 -2.16 -1.47
C GLU A 121 10.95 -1.26 -2.68
N PRO A 122 10.54 -1.75 -3.86
CA PRO A 122 10.32 -0.87 -5.00
C PRO A 122 9.31 0.25 -4.75
N LEU A 123 8.32 0.03 -3.90
CA LEU A 123 7.32 1.04 -3.54
C LEU A 123 7.67 1.83 -2.26
N ARG A 124 8.75 1.47 -1.58
CA ARG A 124 9.21 2.14 -0.36
C ARG A 124 9.41 3.66 -0.52
N PRO A 125 9.92 4.18 -1.64
CA PRO A 125 10.06 5.63 -1.83
C PRO A 125 8.74 6.41 -1.73
N VAL A 126 7.61 5.78 -2.06
CA VAL A 126 6.28 6.41 -2.02
C VAL A 126 5.46 6.00 -0.79
N PHE A 127 5.94 5.09 0.05
CA PHE A 127 5.19 4.60 1.22
C PHE A 127 5.60 5.29 2.52
N LEU A 128 4.60 5.57 3.36
CA LEU A 128 4.73 5.95 4.76
C LEU A 128 4.07 4.88 5.61
N GLY A 129 4.87 4.12 6.33
CA GLY A 129 4.38 3.00 7.14
C GLY A 129 3.75 3.47 8.44
N VAL A 130 2.55 2.97 8.72
CA VAL A 130 1.83 3.17 9.98
C VAL A 130 1.68 1.84 10.69
N ASN A 131 2.07 1.77 11.96
CA ASN A 131 1.84 0.59 12.77
C ASN A 131 0.36 0.53 13.21
N LYS A 132 -0.35 -0.49 12.71
CA LYS A 132 -1.77 -0.66 12.97
C LYS A 132 -2.08 -1.32 14.32
N HIS A 133 -1.10 -2.01 14.91
CA HIS A 133 -1.32 -2.88 16.08
C HIS A 133 -0.42 -2.58 17.29
N GLY A 134 0.15 -1.38 17.34
CA GLY A 134 1.05 -0.98 18.43
C GLY A 134 1.28 0.52 18.49
N SER A 135 2.22 0.92 19.33
CA SER A 135 2.67 2.32 19.34
C SER A 135 3.43 2.63 18.04
N GLN A 136 3.14 3.79 17.49
CA GLN A 136 3.91 4.32 16.37
C GLN A 136 5.32 4.66 16.85
N SER A 137 6.34 4.33 16.05
CA SER A 137 7.68 4.82 16.37
C SER A 137 7.71 6.34 16.20
N ARG A 138 8.59 7.01 16.96
CA ARG A 138 8.72 8.45 16.89
C ARG A 138 9.14 8.90 15.49
N GLU A 139 10.05 8.17 14.86
CA GLU A 139 10.55 8.46 13.52
C GLU A 139 9.44 8.35 12.46
N ALA A 140 8.56 7.35 12.61
CA ALA A 140 7.43 7.18 11.70
C ALA A 140 6.37 8.28 11.89
N ALA A 141 6.10 8.70 13.12
CA ALA A 141 5.21 9.83 13.40
C ALA A 141 5.78 11.12 12.81
N GLU A 142 7.05 11.43 13.06
CA GLU A 142 7.74 12.61 12.51
C GLU A 142 7.77 12.61 10.97
N ALA A 143 7.91 11.43 10.34
CA ALA A 143 7.87 11.30 8.88
C ALA A 143 6.48 11.61 8.30
N ILE A 144 5.42 11.21 9.00
CA ILE A 144 4.04 11.50 8.62
C ILE A 144 3.76 13.00 8.80
N ASP A 145 4.10 13.58 9.94
CA ASP A 145 3.91 15.00 10.20
C ASP A 145 4.64 15.85 9.16
N LYS A 146 5.90 15.53 8.87
CA LYS A 146 6.68 16.17 7.81
C LYS A 146 6.02 16.04 6.43
N ALA A 147 5.41 14.90 6.12
CA ALA A 147 4.72 14.71 4.86
C ALA A 147 3.44 15.56 4.79
N PHE A 148 2.69 15.69 5.88
CA PHE A 148 1.52 16.57 5.95
C PHE A 148 1.87 18.06 5.90
N GLU A 149 3.00 18.45 6.49
CA GLU A 149 3.53 19.82 6.39
C GLU A 149 4.07 20.12 4.99
N GLY A 150 4.49 19.08 4.27
CA GLY A 150 5.03 19.17 2.92
C GLY A 150 3.96 19.58 1.89
N ASN A 151 4.44 20.00 0.73
CA ASN A 151 3.59 20.38 -0.40
C ASN A 151 3.52 19.25 -1.42
N MET A 152 3.02 18.08 -0.99
CA MET A 152 2.90 16.90 -1.84
C MET A 152 1.54 16.21 -1.66
N PRO A 153 1.03 15.53 -2.69
CA PRO A 153 -0.18 14.72 -2.59
C PRO A 153 0.01 13.56 -1.63
N MET A 154 -1.00 13.35 -0.79
CA MET A 154 -1.07 12.22 0.14
C MET A 154 -2.21 11.30 -0.27
N VAL A 155 -2.00 10.00 -0.15
CA VAL A 155 -3.02 8.98 -0.43
C VAL A 155 -3.26 8.15 0.81
N MET A 156 -4.52 7.92 1.13
CA MET A 156 -4.92 7.04 2.22
C MET A 156 -6.15 6.21 1.86
N PHE A 157 -6.23 5.05 2.48
CA PHE A 157 -7.38 4.16 2.43
C PHE A 157 -8.05 4.16 3.81
N PRO A 158 -9.06 5.03 4.05
CA PRO A 158 -9.59 5.27 5.39
C PRO A 158 -10.19 4.02 6.05
N ALA A 159 -10.73 3.08 5.28
CA ALA A 159 -11.22 1.80 5.79
C ALA A 159 -10.11 0.95 6.45
N GLY A 160 -8.85 1.18 6.06
CA GLY A 160 -7.69 0.46 6.58
C GLY A 160 -7.66 -1.04 6.30
N LEU A 161 -8.65 -1.55 5.58
CA LEU A 161 -8.80 -2.94 5.13
C LEU A 161 -9.36 -2.94 3.71
N CYS A 162 -8.99 -3.95 2.94
CA CYS A 162 -9.57 -4.16 1.62
C CYS A 162 -11.05 -4.53 1.74
N SER A 163 -11.85 -4.08 0.79
CA SER A 163 -13.24 -4.51 0.66
C SER A 163 -13.31 -6.03 0.48
N ARG A 164 -14.40 -6.64 0.91
CA ARG A 164 -14.59 -8.08 0.78
C ARG A 164 -15.83 -8.37 -0.06
N MET A 165 -15.73 -9.40 -0.87
CA MET A 165 -16.89 -9.95 -1.55
C MET A 165 -17.71 -10.74 -0.54
N GLY A 166 -19.00 -10.41 -0.42
CA GLY A 166 -19.95 -11.17 0.35
C GLY A 166 -20.35 -12.46 -0.39
N ASP A 167 -20.98 -13.40 0.31
CA ASP A 167 -21.49 -14.64 -0.27
C ASP A 167 -22.55 -14.41 -1.37
N ASP A 168 -23.17 -13.23 -1.36
CA ASP A 168 -24.13 -12.73 -2.35
C ASP A 168 -23.49 -12.10 -3.60
N GLY A 169 -22.15 -12.15 -3.71
CA GLY A 169 -21.38 -11.53 -4.81
C GLY A 169 -21.29 -10.01 -4.76
N THR A 170 -21.78 -9.36 -3.69
CA THR A 170 -21.66 -7.92 -3.52
C THR A 170 -20.31 -7.57 -2.88
N ILE A 171 -19.67 -6.52 -3.37
CA ILE A 171 -18.48 -5.96 -2.72
C ILE A 171 -18.94 -5.08 -1.57
N ARG A 172 -18.56 -5.44 -0.36
CA ARG A 172 -18.82 -4.65 0.85
C ARG A 172 -17.57 -3.94 1.27
N ASP A 173 -17.62 -2.62 1.25
CA ASP A 173 -16.63 -1.81 1.94
C ASP A 173 -16.79 -2.06 3.44
N LEU A 174 -15.71 -2.56 4.05
CA LEU A 174 -15.65 -2.61 5.51
C LEU A 174 -15.61 -1.16 5.98
N GLY A 175 -16.77 -0.68 6.42
CA GLY A 175 -16.98 0.72 6.77
C GLY A 175 -15.87 1.26 7.67
N CYS A 176 -15.61 2.55 7.55
CA CYS A 176 -14.64 3.31 8.34
C CYS A 176 -15.01 3.34 9.84
N HIS A 177 -15.08 2.17 10.48
CA HIS A 177 -15.59 2.08 11.84
C HIS A 177 -14.62 2.61 12.89
N ASN A 178 -13.37 2.93 12.55
CA ASN A 178 -12.36 3.33 13.56
C ASN A 178 -11.29 4.31 13.08
N MET A 179 -11.49 5.06 12.00
CA MET A 179 -10.64 6.23 11.80
C MET A 179 -11.29 7.44 12.47
N ILE A 180 -11.00 7.61 13.74
CA ILE A 180 -11.08 8.92 14.38
C ILE A 180 -9.94 9.72 13.72
N LEU A 181 -10.29 10.49 12.69
CA LEU A 181 -9.48 11.62 12.28
C LEU A 181 -9.53 12.56 13.49
N ASN A 182 -8.47 12.55 14.28
CA ASN A 182 -8.33 13.55 15.34
C ASN A 182 -8.48 14.91 14.68
N LYS A 183 -9.35 15.75 15.23
CA LYS A 183 -9.61 17.12 14.77
C LYS A 183 -8.35 17.99 14.66
N GLU A 184 -7.22 17.51 15.19
CA GLU A 184 -5.91 18.17 15.17
C GLU A 184 -5.15 17.98 13.84
N ILE A 185 -5.69 17.17 12.91
CA ILE A 185 -5.08 16.95 11.57
C ILE A 185 -5.76 17.82 10.49
N LEU A 186 -6.80 18.53 10.82
CA LEU A 186 -7.47 19.52 9.96
C LEU A 186 -7.09 20.93 10.40
#